data_7de328b3e30f0b00477439549e121170
#
_entry.id   7de328b3e30f0b00477439549e121170
#
_cell.length_a   1.000
_cell.length_b   1.000
_cell.length_c   1.000
_cell.angle_alpha   90.00
_cell.angle_beta   90.00
_cell.angle_gamma   90.00
#
_symmetry.space_group_name_H-M   'P 1'
#
loop_
_entity.id
_entity.type
_entity.pdbx_description
1 polymer ?
#
loop_
_entity_poly.entity_id
_entity_poly.type
_entity_poly.pdbx_seq_one_letter_code
_entity_poly.pdbx_strand_id
1 'polypeptide(L)'
;MTTWTEALRRAELVAAGAALSRRGLIRGREGNLSCRIGDGALLLTPRGADKGRLAATDLVLCELEDAPPAEASTEVLAHLAVYRACPGVRALVHAHPPNVLALAALGRLPDPNGLEEGLALVPRIERVGAAAPGSPELAAACARALLRAPAAVLARHGVLCGGADVWQALERTEVLELLAGLALASAERTVAI
;
A
#
# COMPACT_ATOMS: atom_id res chain seq x y z
N MET A 1 -15.92 -17.94 -15.40
CA MET A 1 -15.89 -16.44 -15.19
C MET A 1 -14.46 -15.90 -15.00
N THR A 2 -13.39 -16.61 -15.34
CA THR A 2 -12.05 -16.36 -14.76
C THR A 2 -11.06 -15.64 -15.68
N THR A 3 -11.06 -15.85 -16.98
CA THR A 3 -9.97 -15.37 -17.85
C THR A 3 -9.97 -13.85 -18.09
N TRP A 4 -11.11 -13.24 -18.40
CA TRP A 4 -11.18 -11.80 -18.66
C TRP A 4 -10.96 -10.95 -17.39
N THR A 5 -11.51 -11.40 -16.26
CA THR A 5 -11.37 -10.68 -14.99
C THR A 5 -9.92 -10.70 -14.50
N GLU A 6 -9.22 -11.83 -14.61
CA GLU A 6 -7.81 -11.94 -14.23
C GLU A 6 -6.91 -11.10 -15.15
N ALA A 7 -7.09 -11.17 -16.46
CA ALA A 7 -6.32 -10.36 -17.40
C ALA A 7 -6.47 -8.86 -17.14
N LEU A 8 -7.69 -8.41 -16.84
CA LEU A 8 -7.95 -7.02 -16.46
C LEU A 8 -7.20 -6.65 -15.17
N ARG A 9 -7.28 -7.48 -14.12
CA ARG A 9 -6.59 -7.21 -12.85
C ARG A 9 -5.07 -7.18 -13.00
N ARG A 10 -4.51 -8.03 -13.84
CA ARG A 10 -3.08 -8.00 -14.20
C ARG A 10 -2.71 -6.67 -14.85
N ALA A 11 -3.48 -6.21 -15.83
CA ALA A 11 -3.26 -4.93 -16.50
C ALA A 11 -3.37 -3.74 -15.52
N GLU A 12 -4.35 -3.74 -14.63
CA GLU A 12 -4.55 -2.70 -13.62
C GLU A 12 -3.37 -2.63 -12.64
N LEU A 13 -2.87 -3.77 -12.12
CA LEU A 13 -1.72 -3.81 -11.23
C LEU A 13 -0.45 -3.28 -11.90
N VAL A 14 -0.21 -3.65 -13.16
CA VAL A 14 0.93 -3.13 -13.96
C VAL A 14 0.80 -1.62 -14.13
N ALA A 15 -0.37 -1.13 -14.51
CA ALA A 15 -0.61 0.29 -14.71
C ALA A 15 -0.47 1.09 -13.40
N ALA A 16 -0.97 0.57 -12.28
CA ALA A 16 -0.83 1.18 -10.97
C ALA A 16 0.63 1.21 -10.49
N GLY A 17 1.40 0.13 -10.70
CA GLY A 17 2.83 0.09 -10.41
C GLY A 17 3.61 1.15 -11.20
N ALA A 18 3.32 1.27 -12.49
CA ALA A 18 3.90 2.30 -13.34
C ALA A 18 3.49 3.72 -12.89
N ALA A 19 2.26 3.91 -12.42
CA ALA A 19 1.78 5.20 -11.89
C ALA A 19 2.53 5.57 -10.60
N LEU A 20 2.66 4.65 -9.62
CA LEU A 20 3.43 4.87 -8.38
C LEU A 20 4.87 5.29 -8.67
N SER A 21 5.54 4.61 -9.60
CA SER A 21 6.91 4.90 -10.01
C SER A 21 7.03 6.30 -10.64
N ARG A 22 6.16 6.63 -11.61
CA ARG A 22 6.17 7.96 -12.26
C ARG A 22 5.89 9.11 -11.29
N ARG A 23 5.09 8.86 -10.24
CA ARG A 23 4.73 9.86 -9.22
C ARG A 23 5.76 9.94 -8.08
N GLY A 24 6.82 9.13 -8.12
CA GLY A 24 7.88 9.11 -7.11
C GLY A 24 7.46 8.53 -5.75
N LEU A 25 6.34 7.79 -5.71
CA LEU A 25 5.83 7.15 -4.49
C LEU A 25 6.54 5.82 -4.19
N ILE A 26 7.23 5.27 -5.19
CA ILE A 26 8.18 4.16 -5.09
C ILE A 26 9.37 4.43 -5.99
N ARG A 27 10.53 3.85 -5.68
CA ARG A 27 11.76 3.92 -6.49
C ARG A 27 12.30 2.52 -6.75
N GLY A 28 12.54 2.20 -8.03
CA GLY A 28 13.13 0.92 -8.42
C GLY A 28 12.34 -0.29 -7.89
N ARG A 29 12.93 -1.02 -6.94
CA ARG A 29 12.37 -2.26 -6.40
C ARG A 29 11.50 -2.08 -5.16
N GLU A 30 11.32 -0.85 -4.68
CA GLU A 30 10.50 -0.54 -3.51
C GLU A 30 9.02 -0.88 -3.72
N GLY A 31 8.32 -1.08 -2.59
CA GLY A 31 6.88 -1.28 -2.57
C GLY A 31 6.41 -2.59 -3.19
N ASN A 32 5.13 -2.82 -3.10
CA ASN A 32 4.45 -3.96 -3.73
C ASN A 32 2.94 -3.70 -3.81
N LEU A 33 2.29 -4.33 -4.77
CA LEU A 33 0.86 -4.19 -5.02
C LEU A 33 0.23 -5.57 -5.13
N SER A 34 -1.02 -5.67 -4.71
CA SER A 34 -1.83 -6.88 -4.93
C SER A 34 -3.29 -6.56 -5.14
N CYS A 35 -4.02 -7.50 -5.73
CA CYS A 35 -5.47 -7.48 -5.77
C CYS A 35 -6.06 -8.89 -5.68
N ARG A 36 -7.27 -9.01 -5.11
CA ARG A 36 -8.00 -10.28 -5.06
C ARG A 36 -8.43 -10.76 -6.45
N ILE A 37 -8.30 -12.06 -6.64
CA ILE A 37 -8.91 -12.82 -7.74
C ILE A 37 -9.93 -13.77 -7.11
N GLY A 38 -11.21 -13.43 -7.26
CA GLY A 38 -12.25 -14.13 -6.51
C GLY A 38 -12.10 -13.95 -5.00
N ASP A 39 -12.46 -14.98 -4.24
CA ASP A 39 -12.43 -14.96 -2.77
C ASP A 39 -11.24 -15.74 -2.18
N GLY A 40 -10.66 -16.66 -2.95
CA GLY A 40 -9.59 -17.57 -2.46
C GLY A 40 -8.17 -17.20 -2.85
N ALA A 41 -7.97 -16.27 -3.81
CA ALA A 41 -6.65 -15.98 -4.35
C ALA A 41 -6.39 -14.47 -4.52
N LEU A 42 -5.13 -14.12 -4.71
CA LEU A 42 -4.69 -12.77 -5.06
C LEU A 42 -3.58 -12.80 -6.13
N LEU A 43 -3.51 -11.76 -6.92
CA LEU A 43 -2.33 -11.42 -7.71
C LEU A 43 -1.44 -10.48 -6.90
N LEU A 44 -0.13 -10.71 -6.94
CA LEU A 44 0.87 -9.93 -6.23
C LEU A 44 2.07 -9.63 -7.14
N THR A 45 2.67 -8.46 -6.97
CA THR A 45 3.92 -8.13 -7.64
C THR A 45 5.06 -9.03 -7.15
N PRO A 46 5.98 -9.46 -8.04
CA PRO A 46 7.04 -10.38 -7.69
C PRO A 46 8.13 -9.73 -6.83
N ARG A 47 8.90 -10.58 -6.16
CA ARG A 47 10.09 -10.21 -5.39
C ARG A 47 11.12 -9.51 -6.26
N GLY A 48 11.65 -8.40 -5.79
CA GLY A 48 12.79 -7.71 -6.39
C GLY A 48 12.55 -7.09 -7.77
N ALA A 49 11.31 -7.08 -8.28
CA ALA A 49 10.99 -6.47 -9.56
C ALA A 49 10.83 -4.94 -9.44
N ASP A 50 11.15 -4.23 -10.51
CA ASP A 50 10.83 -2.82 -10.69
C ASP A 50 9.36 -2.66 -11.09
N LYS A 51 8.53 -2.13 -10.17
CA LYS A 51 7.08 -2.01 -10.38
C LYS A 51 6.71 -1.02 -11.50
N GLY A 52 7.64 -0.14 -11.87
CA GLY A 52 7.47 0.76 -13.01
C GLY A 52 7.61 0.07 -14.38
N ARG A 53 8.09 -1.18 -14.42
CA ARG A 53 8.44 -1.90 -15.66
C ARG A 53 7.88 -3.33 -15.73
N LEU A 54 6.88 -3.65 -14.92
CA LEU A 54 6.28 -4.98 -14.89
C LEU A 54 5.53 -5.29 -16.20
N ALA A 55 5.62 -6.55 -16.62
CA ALA A 55 4.68 -7.15 -17.56
C ALA A 55 3.56 -7.89 -16.78
N ALA A 56 2.41 -8.08 -17.41
CA ALA A 56 1.28 -8.79 -16.80
C ALA A 56 1.62 -10.26 -16.43
N THR A 57 2.55 -10.86 -17.17
CA THR A 57 3.05 -12.22 -16.93
C THR A 57 3.96 -12.34 -15.72
N ASP A 58 4.53 -11.23 -15.24
CA ASP A 58 5.43 -11.25 -14.07
C ASP A 58 4.66 -11.41 -12.76
N LEU A 59 3.36 -11.07 -12.75
CA LEU A 59 2.56 -11.09 -11.54
C LEU A 59 2.33 -12.53 -11.05
N VAL A 60 2.52 -12.72 -9.73
CA VAL A 60 2.43 -14.01 -9.06
C VAL A 60 1.03 -14.23 -8.52
N LEU A 61 0.43 -15.38 -8.83
CA LEU A 61 -0.82 -15.83 -8.23
C LEU A 61 -0.49 -16.50 -6.89
N CYS A 62 -1.17 -16.08 -5.83
CA CYS A 62 -1.03 -16.63 -4.48
C CYS A 62 -2.42 -17.06 -4.00
N GLU A 63 -2.56 -18.28 -3.53
CA GLU A 63 -3.75 -18.74 -2.81
C GLU A 63 -3.73 -18.23 -1.36
N LEU A 64 -4.89 -17.85 -0.84
CA LEU A 64 -4.97 -17.26 0.50
C LEU A 64 -4.60 -18.25 1.60
N GLU A 65 -4.91 -19.53 1.43
CA GLU A 65 -4.73 -20.55 2.47
C GLU A 65 -3.44 -21.36 2.28
N ASP A 66 -2.77 -21.22 1.15
CA ASP A 66 -1.54 -21.95 0.84
C ASP A 66 -0.28 -21.20 1.27
N ALA A 67 0.84 -21.91 1.24
CA ALA A 67 2.16 -21.28 1.36
C ALA A 67 2.43 -20.41 0.12
N PRO A 68 2.88 -19.17 0.30
CA PRO A 68 3.12 -18.29 -0.84
C PRO A 68 4.25 -18.81 -1.73
N PRO A 69 4.14 -18.65 -3.07
CA PRO A 69 5.22 -18.98 -4.00
C PRO A 69 6.52 -18.21 -3.68
N ALA A 70 7.66 -18.82 -3.96
CA ALA A 70 8.98 -18.25 -3.67
C ALA A 70 9.25 -16.93 -4.42
N GLU A 71 8.60 -16.76 -5.58
CA GLU A 71 8.69 -15.57 -6.44
C GLU A 71 7.86 -14.39 -5.90
N ALA A 72 6.94 -14.63 -4.98
CA ALA A 72 6.11 -13.59 -4.40
C ALA A 72 6.95 -12.55 -3.65
N SER A 73 6.44 -11.31 -3.54
CA SER A 73 7.08 -10.25 -2.75
C SER A 73 7.51 -10.76 -1.37
N THR A 74 8.64 -10.26 -0.86
CA THR A 74 9.10 -10.55 0.51
C THR A 74 8.07 -10.19 1.58
N GLU A 75 7.14 -9.29 1.27
CA GLU A 75 6.09 -8.83 2.18
C GLU A 75 4.73 -9.49 1.93
N VAL A 76 4.70 -10.61 1.20
CA VAL A 76 3.48 -11.37 0.90
C VAL A 76 2.66 -11.70 2.15
N LEU A 77 3.31 -11.96 3.30
CA LEU A 77 2.62 -12.26 4.55
C LEU A 77 1.72 -11.12 5.03
N ALA A 78 2.14 -9.86 4.84
CA ALA A 78 1.31 -8.71 5.18
C ALA A 78 0.05 -8.63 4.31
N HIS A 79 0.18 -8.87 2.99
CA HIS A 79 -0.95 -8.93 2.08
C HIS A 79 -1.92 -10.05 2.43
N LEU A 80 -1.43 -11.28 2.62
CA LEU A 80 -2.25 -12.44 3.00
C LEU A 80 -2.99 -12.19 4.32
N ALA A 81 -2.30 -11.67 5.34
CA ALA A 81 -2.88 -11.39 6.64
C ALA A 81 -4.01 -10.34 6.55
N VAL A 82 -3.81 -9.26 5.77
CA VAL A 82 -4.86 -8.26 5.56
C VAL A 82 -6.05 -8.86 4.81
N TYR A 83 -5.84 -9.61 3.73
CA TYR A 83 -6.95 -10.20 2.98
C TYR A 83 -7.75 -11.23 3.80
N ARG A 84 -7.10 -12.01 4.65
CA ARG A 84 -7.80 -12.93 5.57
C ARG A 84 -8.63 -12.18 6.60
N ALA A 85 -8.09 -11.10 7.19
CA ALA A 85 -8.75 -10.33 8.22
C ALA A 85 -9.82 -9.36 7.70
N CYS A 86 -9.66 -8.83 6.49
CA CYS A 86 -10.45 -7.74 5.93
C CYS A 86 -11.10 -8.16 4.59
N PRO A 87 -12.22 -8.91 4.59
CA PRO A 87 -12.86 -9.38 3.35
C PRO A 87 -13.28 -8.25 2.39
N GLY A 88 -13.57 -7.06 2.94
CA GLY A 88 -13.94 -5.86 2.15
C GLY A 88 -12.77 -5.21 1.41
N VAL A 89 -11.52 -5.52 1.76
CA VAL A 89 -10.34 -5.05 1.05
C VAL A 89 -10.13 -5.91 -0.19
N ARG A 90 -10.17 -5.28 -1.37
CA ARG A 90 -10.02 -5.97 -2.67
C ARG A 90 -8.67 -5.73 -3.31
N ALA A 91 -7.95 -4.67 -2.92
CA ALA A 91 -6.59 -4.40 -3.37
C ALA A 91 -5.76 -3.73 -2.28
N LEU A 92 -4.44 -3.89 -2.35
CA LEU A 92 -3.47 -3.30 -1.45
C LEU A 92 -2.34 -2.64 -2.25
N VAL A 93 -1.94 -1.46 -1.80
CA VAL A 93 -0.74 -0.75 -2.24
C VAL A 93 0.16 -0.51 -1.04
N HIS A 94 1.37 -1.07 -1.09
CA HIS A 94 2.46 -0.72 -0.21
C HIS A 94 3.46 0.15 -0.97
N ALA A 95 3.78 1.32 -0.43
CA ALA A 95 4.63 2.31 -1.07
C ALA A 95 5.50 3.05 -0.04
N HIS A 96 6.48 3.83 -0.54
CA HIS A 96 7.42 4.60 0.27
C HIS A 96 7.33 6.10 -0.06
N PRO A 97 6.17 6.76 0.17
CA PRO A 97 5.97 8.16 -0.18
C PRO A 97 6.90 9.07 0.63
N PRO A 98 7.72 9.93 0.01
CA PRO A 98 8.80 10.65 0.69
C PRO A 98 8.34 11.62 1.77
N ASN A 99 7.24 12.36 1.55
CA ASN A 99 6.74 13.30 2.55
C ASN A 99 6.14 12.57 3.75
N VAL A 100 5.43 11.44 3.52
CA VAL A 100 4.92 10.61 4.62
C VAL A 100 6.07 10.07 5.44
N LEU A 101 7.15 9.58 4.81
CA LEU A 101 8.34 9.09 5.51
C LEU A 101 9.01 10.20 6.31
N ALA A 102 9.15 11.41 5.74
CA ALA A 102 9.71 12.56 6.43
C ALA A 102 8.86 12.96 7.65
N LEU A 103 7.54 13.03 7.49
CA LEU A 103 6.62 13.38 8.57
C LEU A 103 6.62 12.30 9.68
N ALA A 104 6.67 11.02 9.30
CA ALA A 104 6.74 9.91 10.24
C ALA A 104 8.06 9.89 11.02
N ALA A 105 9.18 10.31 10.42
CA ALA A 105 10.47 10.46 11.11
C ALA A 105 10.42 11.54 12.20
N LEU A 106 9.54 12.56 12.06
CA LEU A 106 9.24 13.56 13.08
C LEU A 106 8.23 13.07 14.14
N GLY A 107 7.86 11.79 14.12
CA GLY A 107 6.89 11.22 15.07
C GLY A 107 5.44 11.60 14.77
N ARG A 108 5.13 12.17 13.60
CA ARG A 108 3.81 12.67 13.20
C ARG A 108 3.14 11.75 12.18
N LEU A 109 1.83 11.88 12.03
CA LEU A 109 1.04 11.27 10.94
C LEU A 109 0.43 12.38 10.07
N PRO A 110 0.12 12.10 8.80
CA PRO A 110 -0.73 12.97 8.01
C PRO A 110 -2.07 13.20 8.72
N ASP A 111 -2.59 14.42 8.67
CA ASP A 111 -3.88 14.76 9.27
C ASP A 111 -4.98 14.75 8.19
N PRO A 112 -5.97 13.84 8.29
CA PRO A 112 -7.08 13.79 7.34
C PRO A 112 -7.86 15.12 7.23
N ASN A 113 -7.91 15.91 8.29
CA ASN A 113 -8.63 17.19 8.30
C ASN A 113 -7.93 18.28 7.45
N GLY A 114 -6.73 18.03 6.97
CA GLY A 114 -6.01 18.98 6.12
C GLY A 114 -6.61 19.21 4.74
N LEU A 115 -7.45 18.30 4.25
CA LEU A 115 -8.13 18.37 2.95
C LEU A 115 -9.45 17.59 2.97
N GLU A 116 -10.42 18.00 2.14
CA GLU A 116 -11.68 17.26 1.95
C GLU A 116 -11.44 15.84 1.43
N GLU A 117 -10.47 15.65 0.52
CA GLU A 117 -10.06 14.33 0.03
C GLU A 117 -9.47 13.46 1.15
N GLY A 118 -8.82 14.07 2.14
CA GLY A 118 -8.34 13.40 3.34
C GLY A 118 -9.49 12.78 4.12
N LEU A 119 -10.52 13.56 4.40
CA LEU A 119 -11.74 13.11 5.09
C LEU A 119 -12.50 12.05 4.29
N ALA A 120 -12.57 12.20 2.97
CA ALA A 120 -13.30 11.29 2.10
C ALA A 120 -12.60 9.93 1.92
N LEU A 121 -11.27 9.93 1.72
CA LEU A 121 -10.53 8.74 1.28
C LEU A 121 -9.76 8.04 2.41
N VAL A 122 -9.23 8.82 3.36
CA VAL A 122 -8.42 8.33 4.49
C VAL A 122 -8.87 8.96 5.82
N PRO A 123 -10.16 8.86 6.18
CA PRO A 123 -10.73 9.53 7.36
C PRO A 123 -10.05 9.12 8.67
N ARG A 124 -9.33 8.01 8.63
CA ARG A 124 -8.51 7.49 9.71
C ARG A 124 -7.23 6.88 9.16
N ILE A 125 -6.13 7.11 9.87
CA ILE A 125 -4.80 6.58 9.55
C ILE A 125 -4.27 5.89 10.80
N GLU A 126 -3.90 4.61 10.68
CA GLU A 126 -3.29 3.87 11.78
C GLU A 126 -1.76 3.97 11.72
N ARG A 127 -1.13 3.92 12.89
CA ARG A 127 0.32 3.79 13.00
C ARG A 127 0.67 2.33 13.32
N VAL A 128 1.56 1.75 12.53
CA VAL A 128 2.16 0.44 12.80
C VAL A 128 3.58 0.66 13.32
N GLY A 129 3.90 0.07 14.46
CA GLY A 129 5.24 0.10 15.04
C GLY A 129 6.28 -0.56 14.15
N ALA A 130 7.55 -0.29 14.41
CA ALA A 130 8.63 -0.90 13.65
C ALA A 130 8.68 -2.42 13.87
N ALA A 131 8.68 -3.15 12.76
CA ALA A 131 8.87 -4.59 12.70
C ALA A 131 9.69 -4.93 11.43
N ALA A 132 10.31 -6.09 11.39
CA ALA A 132 11.10 -6.49 10.24
C ALA A 132 10.22 -6.65 8.99
N PRO A 133 10.61 -6.11 7.82
CA PRO A 133 9.88 -6.34 6.58
C PRO A 133 9.71 -7.84 6.31
N GLY A 134 8.49 -8.24 5.90
CA GLY A 134 8.16 -9.63 5.64
C GLY A 134 7.95 -10.52 6.87
N SER A 135 8.07 -9.97 8.09
CA SER A 135 7.87 -10.76 9.31
C SER A 135 6.40 -11.04 9.61
N PRO A 136 6.08 -12.14 10.31
CA PRO A 136 4.74 -12.42 10.80
C PRO A 136 4.20 -11.32 11.74
N GLU A 137 5.07 -10.68 12.51
CA GLU A 137 4.72 -9.59 13.42
C GLU A 137 4.24 -8.37 12.65
N LEU A 138 4.94 -7.97 11.57
CA LEU A 138 4.51 -6.90 10.68
C LEU A 138 3.18 -7.26 10.01
N ALA A 139 3.05 -8.48 9.51
CA ALA A 139 1.82 -8.97 8.87
C ALA A 139 0.61 -8.87 9.80
N ALA A 140 0.73 -9.35 11.03
CA ALA A 140 -0.33 -9.26 12.03
C ALA A 140 -0.66 -7.80 12.40
N ALA A 141 0.34 -6.93 12.50
CA ALA A 141 0.14 -5.52 12.79
C ALA A 141 -0.57 -4.79 11.63
N CYS A 142 -0.19 -5.06 10.37
CA CYS A 142 -0.86 -4.55 9.19
C CYS A 142 -2.34 -4.97 9.14
N ALA A 143 -2.63 -6.25 9.39
CA ALA A 143 -4.00 -6.75 9.42
C ALA A 143 -4.85 -6.02 10.48
N ARG A 144 -4.34 -5.86 11.70
CA ARG A 144 -5.03 -5.11 12.76
C ARG A 144 -5.25 -3.63 12.40
N ALA A 145 -4.30 -3.01 11.73
CA ALA A 145 -4.41 -1.62 11.29
C ALA A 145 -5.50 -1.45 10.23
N LEU A 146 -5.49 -2.31 9.18
CA LEU A 146 -6.46 -2.22 8.08
C LEU A 146 -7.89 -2.66 8.46
N LEU A 147 -8.07 -3.35 9.59
CA LEU A 147 -9.40 -3.56 10.20
C LEU A 147 -10.01 -2.25 10.75
N ARG A 148 -9.18 -1.27 11.11
CA ARG A 148 -9.61 -0.03 11.79
C ARG A 148 -9.56 1.19 10.89
N ALA A 149 -8.74 1.15 9.84
CA ALA A 149 -8.53 2.29 8.95
C ALA A 149 -8.21 1.83 7.52
N PRO A 150 -8.54 2.62 6.50
CA PRO A 150 -8.21 2.30 5.11
C PRO A 150 -6.71 2.41 4.80
N ALA A 151 -5.93 3.02 5.69
CA ALA A 151 -4.51 3.28 5.50
C ALA A 151 -3.73 3.16 6.79
N ALA A 152 -2.48 2.71 6.69
CA ALA A 152 -1.53 2.63 7.80
C ALA A 152 -0.17 3.19 7.39
N VAL A 153 0.46 3.94 8.32
CA VAL A 153 1.87 4.36 8.22
C VAL A 153 2.72 3.38 9.03
N LEU A 154 3.65 2.72 8.35
CA LEU A 154 4.57 1.75 8.92
C LEU A 154 5.85 2.48 9.35
N ALA A 155 6.14 2.48 10.65
CA ALA A 155 7.26 3.23 11.20
C ALA A 155 8.60 2.85 10.55
N ARG A 156 9.32 3.83 10.01
CA ARG A 156 10.62 3.69 9.32
C ARG A 156 10.57 2.79 8.08
N HIS A 157 9.39 2.65 7.44
CA HIS A 157 9.24 1.72 6.34
C HIS A 157 8.46 2.34 5.16
N GLY A 158 7.19 2.66 5.36
CA GLY A 158 6.34 3.18 4.28
C GLY A 158 4.88 3.29 4.69
N VAL A 159 4.00 3.08 3.73
CA VAL A 159 2.55 3.05 3.94
C VAL A 159 1.94 1.76 3.39
N LEU A 160 0.82 1.34 3.96
CA LEU A 160 -0.04 0.29 3.41
C LEU A 160 -1.47 0.82 3.29
N CYS A 161 -1.98 0.89 2.08
CA CYS A 161 -3.33 1.37 1.77
C CYS A 161 -4.16 0.23 1.18
N GLY A 162 -5.36 0.03 1.73
CA GLY A 162 -6.38 -0.88 1.19
C GLY A 162 -7.39 -0.13 0.33
N GLY A 163 -8.05 -0.83 -0.59
CA GLY A 163 -9.11 -0.26 -1.43
C GLY A 163 -10.07 -1.33 -1.96
N ALA A 164 -11.20 -0.87 -2.52
CA ALA A 164 -12.14 -1.70 -3.28
C ALA A 164 -11.54 -2.16 -4.62
N ASP A 165 -10.52 -1.45 -5.10
CA ASP A 165 -9.68 -1.78 -6.24
C ASP A 165 -8.29 -1.14 -6.07
N VAL A 166 -7.39 -1.42 -7.01
CA VAL A 166 -6.01 -0.92 -6.93
C VAL A 166 -5.93 0.60 -7.13
N TRP A 167 -6.87 1.19 -7.85
CA TRP A 167 -6.90 2.64 -8.10
C TRP A 167 -7.29 3.40 -6.85
N GLN A 168 -8.28 2.91 -6.08
CA GLN A 168 -8.62 3.51 -4.79
C GLN A 168 -7.48 3.37 -3.78
N ALA A 169 -6.79 2.22 -3.74
CA ALA A 169 -5.63 2.05 -2.86
C ALA A 169 -4.47 2.99 -3.25
N LEU A 170 -4.25 3.20 -4.55
CA LEU A 170 -3.29 4.17 -5.08
C LEU A 170 -3.67 5.61 -4.71
N GLU A 171 -4.93 6.00 -4.94
CA GLU A 171 -5.45 7.34 -4.62
C GLU A 171 -5.27 7.66 -3.13
N ARG A 172 -5.56 6.72 -2.25
CA ARG A 172 -5.29 6.83 -0.81
C ARG A 172 -3.81 7.08 -0.50
N THR A 173 -2.93 6.39 -1.22
CA THR A 173 -1.47 6.60 -1.08
C THR A 173 -1.07 8.01 -1.50
N GLU A 174 -1.65 8.55 -2.55
CA GLU A 174 -1.41 9.91 -3.05
C GLU A 174 -1.92 10.98 -2.10
N VAL A 175 -3.11 10.77 -1.55
CA VAL A 175 -3.69 11.69 -0.56
C VAL A 175 -2.85 11.71 0.72
N LEU A 176 -2.34 10.57 1.20
CA LEU A 176 -1.40 10.54 2.32
C LEU A 176 -0.15 11.36 2.04
N GLU A 177 0.43 11.23 0.85
CA GLU A 177 1.62 11.97 0.45
C GLU A 177 1.35 13.49 0.38
N LEU A 178 0.20 13.88 -0.18
CA LEU A 178 -0.22 15.28 -0.25
C LEU A 178 -0.42 15.89 1.14
N LEU A 179 -1.16 15.21 2.02
CA LEU A 179 -1.40 15.63 3.40
C LEU A 179 -0.10 15.78 4.19
N ALA A 180 0.84 14.85 4.00
CA ALA A 180 2.15 14.92 4.63
C ALA A 180 2.97 16.11 4.12
N GLY A 181 2.95 16.36 2.82
CA GLY A 181 3.61 17.52 2.21
C GLY A 181 3.07 18.84 2.73
N LEU A 182 1.75 18.98 2.85
CA LEU A 182 1.10 20.15 3.43
C LEU A 182 1.50 20.35 4.90
N ALA A 183 1.53 19.27 5.69
CA ALA A 183 1.92 19.33 7.10
C ALA A 183 3.38 19.74 7.30
N LEU A 184 4.29 19.31 6.42
CA LEU A 184 5.70 19.71 6.44
C LEU A 184 5.88 21.17 6.04
N ALA A 185 5.25 21.60 4.93
CA ALA A 185 5.32 23.00 4.46
C ALA A 185 4.71 24.00 5.44
N SER A 186 3.66 23.61 6.18
CA SER A 186 3.04 24.46 7.21
C SER A 186 3.91 24.62 8.45
N ALA A 187 4.67 23.56 8.81
CA ALA A 187 5.57 23.61 9.98
C ALA A 187 6.77 24.54 9.75
N GLU A 188 7.29 24.67 8.54
CA GLU A 188 8.39 25.59 8.20
C GLU A 188 8.01 27.05 8.43
N ARG A 189 6.75 27.44 8.22
CA ARG A 189 6.28 28.82 8.43
C ARG A 189 6.16 29.21 9.90
N THR A 190 6.03 28.27 10.82
CA THR A 190 5.91 28.53 12.26
C THR A 190 7.27 28.81 12.93
N VAL A 191 8.37 28.44 12.28
CA VAL A 191 9.74 28.65 12.80
C VAL A 191 10.33 30.01 12.34
N ALA A 192 9.71 30.69 11.38
CA ALA A 192 10.21 31.91 10.75
C ALA A 192 9.63 33.22 11.39
N ILE A 193 8.99 33.15 12.57
CA ILE A 193 8.53 34.30 13.36
C ILE A 193 9.31 34.25 14.74
#